data_6cb036377f49c20561ab8c6cbc28aad7
#
_entry.id   6cb036377f49c20561ab8c6cbc28aad7
#
_cell.length_a   1.000
_cell.length_b   1.000
_cell.length_c   1.000
_cell.angle_alpha   90.00
_cell.angle_beta   90.00
_cell.angle_gamma   90.00
#
_symmetry.space_group_name_H-M   'P 1'
#
loop_
_entity.id
_entity.type
_entity.pdbx_description
1 polymer ?
#
loop_
_entity_poly.entity_id
_entity_poly.type
_entity_poly.pdbx_seq_one_letter_code
_entity_poly.pdbx_strand_id
1 'polypeptide(L)'
;FSLAGAIVDAFGDDLRTDFRTMAAIAALKGDDASSAEHYASGFPADPQSQKAKAEILLVKAMIADARGNAGAAAGRYDMAIASGYPPVAARARFGKALMLHKAGEMDNDALARELESLRYAWRGDALELDVLTRLAALRLEQGKTGDALKLMRTATDNFPDSDEAHRMNMRMSDIFADYF
;
A
#
# COMPACT_ATOMS: atom_id res chain seq x y z
N PHE A 1 -14.38 11.06 -14.82
CA PHE A 1 -12.95 11.43 -14.77
C PHE A 1 -12.48 12.31 -15.93
N SER A 2 -13.06 12.23 -17.13
CA SER A 2 -12.63 13.05 -18.29
C SER A 2 -12.79 14.57 -18.06
N LEU A 3 -13.86 15.00 -17.36
CA LEU A 3 -14.05 16.42 -16.95
C LEU A 3 -13.15 16.81 -15.78
N ALA A 4 -12.90 15.89 -14.84
CA ALA A 4 -12.03 16.13 -13.70
C ALA A 4 -10.53 16.20 -14.11
N GLY A 5 -10.13 15.47 -15.16
CA GLY A 5 -8.76 15.49 -15.67
C GLY A 5 -8.30 16.88 -16.09
N ALA A 6 -9.12 17.59 -16.87
CA ALA A 6 -8.81 18.95 -17.32
C ALA A 6 -8.72 19.95 -16.17
N ILE A 7 -9.51 19.76 -15.09
CA ILE A 7 -9.44 20.58 -13.87
C ILE A 7 -8.15 20.29 -13.10
N VAL A 8 -7.79 19.02 -12.95
CA VAL A 8 -6.56 18.60 -12.26
C VAL A 8 -5.31 19.15 -12.96
N ASP A 9 -5.30 19.18 -14.29
CA ASP A 9 -4.17 19.69 -15.07
C ASP A 9 -3.98 21.22 -14.97
N ALA A 10 -5.00 21.95 -14.49
CA ALA A 10 -4.91 23.38 -14.21
C ALA A 10 -4.24 23.72 -12.87
N PHE A 11 -4.04 22.71 -11.98
CA PHE A 11 -3.36 22.91 -10.70
C PHE A 11 -1.84 22.92 -10.85
N GLY A 12 -1.14 23.48 -9.86
CA GLY A 12 0.31 23.39 -9.74
C GLY A 12 0.79 21.93 -9.60
N ASP A 13 2.03 21.68 -9.96
CA ASP A 13 2.63 20.33 -10.11
C ASP A 13 2.44 19.43 -8.90
N ASP A 14 2.58 19.95 -7.68
CA ASP A 14 2.45 19.14 -6.46
C ASP A 14 1.02 18.62 -6.29
N LEU A 15 0.02 19.50 -6.40
CA LEU A 15 -1.38 19.09 -6.23
C LEU A 15 -1.84 18.18 -7.37
N ARG A 16 -1.39 18.45 -8.59
CA ARG A 16 -1.62 17.58 -9.73
C ARG A 16 -1.01 16.20 -9.50
N THR A 17 0.20 16.12 -8.96
CA THR A 17 0.86 14.86 -8.61
C THR A 17 0.09 14.12 -7.53
N ASP A 18 -0.36 14.80 -6.47
CA ASP A 18 -1.17 14.19 -5.40
C ASP A 18 -2.44 13.52 -5.95
N PHE A 19 -3.24 14.24 -6.74
CA PHE A 19 -4.47 13.70 -7.32
C PHE A 19 -4.22 12.50 -8.24
N ARG A 20 -3.19 12.59 -9.08
CA ARG A 20 -2.84 11.52 -10.00
C ARG A 20 -2.27 10.31 -9.26
N THR A 21 -1.49 10.53 -8.22
CA THR A 21 -0.99 9.46 -7.31
C THR A 21 -2.15 8.72 -6.65
N MET A 22 -3.11 9.47 -6.06
CA MET A 22 -4.29 8.85 -5.43
C MET A 22 -5.11 8.04 -6.44
N ALA A 23 -5.36 8.60 -7.65
CA ALA A 23 -6.11 7.93 -8.70
C ALA A 23 -5.39 6.65 -9.20
N ALA A 24 -4.07 6.71 -9.40
CA ALA A 24 -3.27 5.56 -9.82
C ALA A 24 -3.26 4.45 -8.75
N ILE A 25 -3.10 4.80 -7.48
CA ILE A 25 -3.14 3.82 -6.37
C ILE A 25 -4.54 3.20 -6.26
N ALA A 26 -5.61 3.98 -6.40
CA ALA A 26 -6.98 3.46 -6.38
C ALA A 26 -7.24 2.49 -7.55
N ALA A 27 -6.76 2.80 -8.76
CA ALA A 27 -6.84 1.91 -9.91
C ALA A 27 -6.09 0.59 -9.66
N LEU A 28 -4.87 0.66 -9.09
CA LEU A 28 -4.08 -0.53 -8.76
C LEU A 28 -4.73 -1.40 -7.66
N LYS A 29 -5.42 -0.79 -6.69
CA LYS A 29 -6.23 -1.54 -5.71
C LYS A 29 -7.41 -2.28 -6.34
N GLY A 30 -7.89 -1.81 -7.50
CA GLY A 30 -8.92 -2.45 -8.32
C GLY A 30 -8.36 -3.34 -9.43
N ASP A 31 -7.09 -3.73 -9.38
CA ASP A 31 -6.39 -4.53 -10.40
C ASP A 31 -6.37 -3.90 -11.80
N ASP A 32 -6.59 -2.59 -11.91
CA ASP A 32 -6.58 -1.84 -13.19
C ASP A 32 -5.25 -1.11 -13.42
N ALA A 33 -4.23 -1.86 -13.82
CA ALA A 33 -2.92 -1.30 -14.14
C ALA A 33 -2.97 -0.34 -15.36
N SER A 34 -3.92 -0.50 -16.27
CA SER A 34 -4.03 0.35 -17.47
C SER A 34 -4.52 1.76 -17.09
N SER A 35 -5.53 1.86 -16.23
CA SER A 35 -5.95 3.16 -15.70
C SER A 35 -4.85 3.80 -14.84
N ALA A 36 -4.11 3.01 -14.07
CA ALA A 36 -2.98 3.53 -13.29
C ALA A 36 -1.89 4.14 -14.20
N GLU A 37 -1.54 3.49 -15.30
CA GLU A 37 -0.62 4.03 -16.32
C GLU A 37 -1.15 5.31 -16.94
N HIS A 38 -2.44 5.36 -17.25
CA HIS A 38 -3.09 6.55 -17.79
C HIS A 38 -2.95 7.73 -16.83
N TYR A 39 -3.23 7.53 -15.53
CA TYR A 39 -3.03 8.60 -14.54
C TYR A 39 -1.55 9.00 -14.39
N ALA A 40 -0.64 8.04 -14.40
CA ALA A 40 0.78 8.28 -14.31
C ALA A 40 1.38 9.00 -15.53
N SER A 41 0.76 8.88 -16.70
CA SER A 41 1.21 9.59 -17.93
C SER A 41 1.11 11.11 -17.82
N GLY A 42 0.26 11.62 -16.94
CA GLY A 42 0.11 13.06 -16.68
C GLY A 42 0.97 13.59 -15.54
N PHE A 43 1.91 12.83 -15.01
CA PHE A 43 2.87 13.36 -14.04
C PHE A 43 3.77 14.42 -14.68
N PRO A 44 4.21 15.45 -13.93
CA PRO A 44 5.16 16.42 -14.43
C PRO A 44 6.49 15.75 -14.82
N ALA A 45 7.07 16.20 -15.94
CA ALA A 45 8.33 15.64 -16.44
C ALA A 45 9.52 15.97 -15.51
N ASP A 46 9.48 17.15 -14.88
CA ASP A 46 10.51 17.63 -13.95
C ASP A 46 9.87 18.14 -12.65
N PRO A 47 9.41 17.22 -11.76
CA PRO A 47 8.80 17.62 -10.50
C PRO A 47 9.84 18.33 -9.61
N GLN A 48 9.46 19.46 -9.01
CA GLN A 48 10.39 20.25 -8.21
C GLN A 48 10.43 19.79 -6.75
N SER A 49 9.30 19.38 -6.19
CA SER A 49 9.26 18.97 -4.79
C SER A 49 9.77 17.53 -4.56
N GLN A 50 10.40 17.32 -3.41
CA GLN A 50 10.83 16.00 -2.97
C GLN A 50 9.65 15.03 -2.84
N LYS A 51 8.51 15.52 -2.35
CA LYS A 51 7.27 14.76 -2.25
C LYS A 51 6.84 14.23 -3.61
N ALA A 52 6.68 15.11 -4.62
CA ALA A 52 6.24 14.73 -5.95
C ALA A 52 7.21 13.72 -6.60
N LYS A 53 8.53 13.94 -6.47
CA LYS A 53 9.55 12.97 -6.94
C LYS A 53 9.34 11.59 -6.33
N ALA A 54 9.14 11.54 -5.02
CA ALA A 54 8.94 10.29 -4.28
C ALA A 54 7.65 9.58 -4.70
N GLU A 55 6.54 10.30 -4.80
CA GLU A 55 5.24 9.76 -5.20
C GLU A 55 5.26 9.18 -6.61
N ILE A 56 5.87 9.87 -7.56
CA ILE A 56 6.04 9.39 -8.92
C ILE A 56 6.85 8.08 -8.96
N LEU A 57 7.91 7.98 -8.17
CA LEU A 57 8.70 6.75 -8.06
C LEU A 57 7.87 5.60 -7.49
N LEU A 58 7.10 5.85 -6.44
CA LEU A 58 6.21 4.86 -5.83
C LEU A 58 5.18 4.34 -6.83
N VAL A 59 4.46 5.23 -7.50
CA VAL A 59 3.43 4.83 -8.47
C VAL A 59 4.04 4.03 -9.62
N LYS A 60 5.18 4.47 -10.14
CA LYS A 60 5.90 3.74 -11.19
C LYS A 60 6.40 2.37 -10.73
N ALA A 61 6.77 2.22 -9.44
CA ALA A 61 7.12 0.93 -8.85
C ALA A 61 5.90 0.00 -8.78
N MET A 62 4.78 0.51 -8.26
CA MET A 62 3.53 -0.26 -8.13
C MET A 62 2.97 -0.69 -9.49
N ILE A 63 3.03 0.17 -10.52
CA ILE A 63 2.62 -0.20 -11.88
C ILE A 63 3.52 -1.31 -12.44
N ALA A 64 4.84 -1.21 -12.27
CA ALA A 64 5.77 -2.24 -12.73
C ALA A 64 5.52 -3.59 -12.04
N ASP A 65 5.22 -3.58 -10.73
CA ASP A 65 4.83 -4.75 -9.96
C ASP A 65 3.52 -5.37 -10.50
N ALA A 66 2.48 -4.56 -10.67
CA ALA A 66 1.20 -5.00 -11.23
C ALA A 66 1.33 -5.59 -12.65
N ARG A 67 2.31 -5.14 -13.44
CA ARG A 67 2.64 -5.69 -14.75
C ARG A 67 3.56 -6.91 -14.71
N GLY A 68 3.95 -7.38 -13.52
CA GLY A 68 4.84 -8.54 -13.35
C GLY A 68 6.31 -8.25 -13.67
N ASN A 69 6.71 -6.99 -13.83
CA ASN A 69 8.10 -6.61 -14.06
C ASN A 69 8.85 -6.42 -12.74
N ALA A 70 9.13 -7.53 -12.06
CA ALA A 70 9.70 -7.53 -10.70
C ALA A 70 11.03 -6.77 -10.61
N GLY A 71 11.92 -6.91 -11.59
CA GLY A 71 13.21 -6.22 -11.58
C GLY A 71 13.08 -4.70 -11.65
N ALA A 72 12.21 -4.19 -12.54
CA ALA A 72 11.94 -2.76 -12.62
C ALA A 72 11.19 -2.23 -11.40
N ALA A 73 10.27 -3.03 -10.84
CA ALA A 73 9.54 -2.69 -9.62
C ALA A 73 10.50 -2.58 -8.42
N ALA A 74 11.36 -3.58 -8.19
CA ALA A 74 12.32 -3.59 -7.09
C ALA A 74 13.21 -2.34 -7.09
N GLY A 75 13.83 -2.02 -8.22
CA GLY A 75 14.71 -0.83 -8.34
C GLY A 75 13.97 0.48 -8.07
N ARG A 76 12.73 0.62 -8.55
CA ARG A 76 11.91 1.82 -8.28
C ARG A 76 11.42 1.91 -6.84
N TYR A 77 11.08 0.78 -6.20
CA TYR A 77 10.79 0.75 -4.78
C TYR A 77 12.00 1.21 -3.97
N ASP A 78 13.21 0.74 -4.30
CA ASP A 78 14.43 1.17 -3.61
C ASP A 78 14.69 2.68 -3.77
N MET A 79 14.46 3.23 -4.95
CA MET A 79 14.55 4.68 -5.16
C MET A 79 13.49 5.45 -4.36
N ALA A 80 12.26 4.94 -4.27
CA ALA A 80 11.20 5.55 -3.47
C ALA A 80 11.51 5.50 -1.97
N ILE A 81 12.06 4.38 -1.47
CA ILE A 81 12.54 4.23 -0.08
C ILE A 81 13.66 5.24 0.21
N ALA A 82 14.62 5.38 -0.70
CA ALA A 82 15.75 6.28 -0.57
C ALA A 82 15.40 7.77 -0.80
N SER A 83 14.16 8.08 -1.18
CA SER A 83 13.75 9.46 -1.50
C SER A 83 13.82 10.43 -0.33
N GLY A 84 13.88 9.94 0.91
CA GLY A 84 13.87 10.75 2.12
C GLY A 84 12.51 11.36 2.46
N TYR A 85 11.42 10.96 1.80
CA TYR A 85 10.05 11.36 2.12
C TYR A 85 9.33 10.23 2.88
N PRO A 86 9.19 10.30 4.22
CA PRO A 86 8.81 9.17 5.07
C PRO A 86 7.49 8.49 4.69
N PRO A 87 6.40 9.21 4.33
CA PRO A 87 5.13 8.56 3.95
C PRO A 87 5.26 7.64 2.74
N VAL A 88 6.02 8.09 1.74
CA VAL A 88 6.27 7.31 0.52
C VAL A 88 7.24 6.16 0.80
N ALA A 89 8.29 6.40 1.57
CA ALA A 89 9.27 5.36 1.93
C ALA A 89 8.60 4.20 2.68
N ALA A 90 7.69 4.48 3.63
CA ALA A 90 6.95 3.47 4.35
C ALA A 90 6.06 2.64 3.41
N ARG A 91 5.32 3.30 2.51
CA ARG A 91 4.46 2.63 1.53
C ARG A 91 5.27 1.82 0.50
N ALA A 92 6.43 2.33 0.09
CA ALA A 92 7.34 1.62 -0.80
C ALA A 92 7.94 0.36 -0.16
N ARG A 93 8.32 0.43 1.13
CA ARG A 93 8.74 -0.74 1.92
C ARG A 93 7.66 -1.81 1.98
N PHE A 94 6.42 -1.41 2.26
CA PHE A 94 5.27 -2.30 2.28
C PHE A 94 5.08 -3.00 0.92
N GLY A 95 4.99 -2.23 -0.19
CA GLY A 95 4.82 -2.78 -1.53
C GLY A 95 5.96 -3.71 -1.93
N LYS A 96 7.22 -3.31 -1.68
CA LYS A 96 8.40 -4.15 -1.98
C LYS A 96 8.36 -5.48 -1.21
N ALA A 97 8.03 -5.45 0.08
CA ALA A 97 7.94 -6.66 0.90
C ALA A 97 6.90 -7.64 0.36
N LEU A 98 5.70 -7.15 0.00
CA LEU A 98 4.66 -7.99 -0.60
C LEU A 98 5.07 -8.55 -1.95
N MET A 99 5.72 -7.75 -2.79
CA MET A 99 6.24 -8.19 -4.10
C MET A 99 7.27 -9.31 -3.94
N LEU A 100 8.26 -9.14 -3.06
CA LEU A 100 9.31 -10.15 -2.79
C LEU A 100 8.71 -11.43 -2.20
N HIS A 101 7.74 -11.30 -1.30
CA HIS A 101 7.04 -12.46 -0.76
C HIS A 101 6.26 -13.24 -1.85
N LYS A 102 5.53 -12.52 -2.71
CA LYS A 102 4.81 -13.11 -3.84
C LYS A 102 5.74 -13.81 -4.82
N ALA A 103 6.95 -13.29 -5.02
CA ALA A 103 7.99 -13.89 -5.84
C ALA A 103 8.71 -15.09 -5.18
N GLY A 104 8.44 -15.39 -3.90
CA GLY A 104 9.14 -16.43 -3.14
C GLY A 104 10.55 -16.02 -2.67
N GLU A 105 10.92 -14.75 -2.84
CA GLU A 105 12.22 -14.19 -2.43
C GLU A 105 12.23 -13.73 -0.96
N MET A 106 11.06 -13.69 -0.32
CA MET A 106 10.88 -13.36 1.10
C MET A 106 9.95 -14.39 1.73
N ASP A 107 10.39 -15.06 2.78
CA ASP A 107 9.57 -16.00 3.53
C ASP A 107 8.56 -15.31 4.47
N ASN A 108 7.65 -16.11 5.04
CA ASN A 108 6.62 -15.62 5.95
C ASN A 108 7.18 -14.93 7.20
N ASP A 109 8.30 -15.41 7.73
CA ASP A 109 8.89 -14.82 8.93
C ASP A 109 9.60 -13.50 8.63
N ALA A 110 10.26 -13.38 7.49
CA ALA A 110 10.86 -12.13 7.03
C ALA A 110 9.79 -11.09 6.74
N LEU A 111 8.70 -11.47 6.04
CA LEU A 111 7.56 -10.60 5.81
C LEU A 111 6.95 -10.14 7.13
N ALA A 112 6.72 -11.05 8.09
CA ALA A 112 6.17 -10.68 9.39
C ALA A 112 7.05 -9.66 10.12
N ARG A 113 8.38 -9.83 10.11
CA ARG A 113 9.30 -8.85 10.72
C ARG A 113 9.23 -7.48 10.07
N GLU A 114 9.14 -7.43 8.74
CA GLU A 114 9.03 -6.17 8.00
C GLU A 114 7.70 -5.46 8.30
N LEU A 115 6.58 -6.19 8.29
CA LEU A 115 5.26 -5.65 8.62
C LEU A 115 5.18 -5.17 10.08
N GLU A 116 5.77 -5.90 11.04
CA GLU A 116 5.87 -5.43 12.43
C GLU A 116 6.70 -4.15 12.52
N SER A 117 7.83 -4.06 11.83
CA SER A 117 8.62 -2.83 11.77
C SER A 117 7.82 -1.65 11.25
N LEU A 118 7.06 -1.85 10.16
CA LEU A 118 6.19 -0.82 9.58
C LEU A 118 5.07 -0.39 10.53
N ARG A 119 4.44 -1.33 11.23
CA ARG A 119 3.39 -1.06 12.22
C ARG A 119 3.84 -0.11 13.34
N TYR A 120 5.11 -0.18 13.74
CA TYR A 120 5.67 0.74 14.74
C TYR A 120 6.14 2.05 14.14
N ALA A 121 6.64 2.04 12.92
CA ALA A 121 7.20 3.20 12.25
C ALA A 121 6.14 4.15 11.66
N TRP A 122 4.94 3.63 11.36
CA TRP A 122 3.91 4.38 10.64
C TRP A 122 2.50 4.12 11.20
N ARG A 123 1.76 5.20 11.52
CA ARG A 123 0.41 5.11 12.11
C ARG A 123 -0.51 6.21 11.59
N GLY A 124 -1.82 5.94 11.66
CA GLY A 124 -2.88 6.93 11.52
C GLY A 124 -3.43 7.11 10.11
N ASP A 125 -3.05 6.25 9.14
CA ASP A 125 -3.57 6.33 7.79
C ASP A 125 -3.89 4.94 7.17
N ALA A 126 -4.30 4.95 5.90
CA ALA A 126 -4.65 3.73 5.17
C ALA A 126 -3.51 2.70 5.09
N LEU A 127 -2.24 3.12 5.19
CA LEU A 127 -1.11 2.19 5.20
C LEU A 127 -1.06 1.38 6.50
N GLU A 128 -1.36 1.99 7.67
CA GLU A 128 -1.47 1.25 8.93
C GLU A 128 -2.52 0.14 8.82
N LEU A 129 -3.69 0.47 8.25
CA LEU A 129 -4.75 -0.52 8.05
C LEU A 129 -4.30 -1.65 7.10
N ASP A 130 -3.67 -1.32 5.97
CA ASP A 130 -3.12 -2.29 5.01
C ASP A 130 -2.08 -3.22 5.70
N VAL A 131 -1.20 -2.67 6.55
CA VAL A 131 -0.19 -3.42 7.31
C VAL A 131 -0.85 -4.34 8.34
N LEU A 132 -1.80 -3.84 9.13
CA LEU A 132 -2.51 -4.64 10.14
C LEU A 132 -3.28 -5.79 9.49
N THR A 133 -3.95 -5.52 8.37
CA THR A 133 -4.69 -6.53 7.59
C THR A 133 -3.76 -7.65 7.11
N ARG A 134 -2.67 -7.28 6.47
CA ARG A 134 -1.75 -8.28 5.91
C ARG A 134 -1.04 -9.08 7.01
N LEU A 135 -0.64 -8.42 8.10
CA LEU A 135 -0.01 -9.09 9.23
C LEU A 135 -0.98 -10.03 9.95
N ALA A 136 -2.24 -9.66 10.12
CA ALA A 136 -3.28 -10.52 10.70
C ALA A 136 -3.49 -11.78 9.85
N ALA A 137 -3.61 -11.63 8.52
CA ALA A 137 -3.73 -12.75 7.61
C ALA A 137 -2.52 -13.71 7.72
N LEU A 138 -1.31 -13.15 7.73
CA LEU A 138 -0.08 -13.92 7.87
C LEU A 138 0.00 -14.68 9.20
N ARG A 139 -0.48 -14.07 10.31
CA ARG A 139 -0.55 -14.75 11.62
C ARG A 139 -1.54 -15.91 11.62
N LEU A 140 -2.68 -15.79 10.90
CA LEU A 140 -3.59 -16.91 10.70
C LEU A 140 -2.94 -18.06 9.91
N GLU A 141 -2.26 -17.74 8.79
CA GLU A 141 -1.52 -18.71 8.00
C GLU A 141 -0.46 -19.47 8.83
N GLN A 142 0.14 -18.78 9.81
CA GLN A 142 1.10 -19.37 10.76
C GLN A 142 0.46 -20.12 11.94
N GLY A 143 -0.87 -20.22 12.01
CA GLY A 143 -1.59 -20.81 13.15
C GLY A 143 -1.56 -19.98 14.44
N LYS A 144 -1.11 -18.72 14.37
CA LYS A 144 -1.01 -17.80 15.51
C LYS A 144 -2.31 -17.00 15.67
N THR A 145 -3.43 -17.72 15.86
CA THR A 145 -4.79 -17.15 15.87
C THR A 145 -4.94 -16.03 16.91
N GLY A 146 -4.42 -16.20 18.12
CA GLY A 146 -4.52 -15.18 19.16
C GLY A 146 -3.83 -13.86 18.80
N ASP A 147 -2.70 -13.90 18.09
CA ASP A 147 -2.02 -12.69 17.62
C ASP A 147 -2.76 -12.05 16.45
N ALA A 148 -3.32 -12.86 15.55
CA ALA A 148 -4.17 -12.36 14.47
C ALA A 148 -5.39 -11.61 15.00
N LEU A 149 -6.09 -12.17 16.00
CA LEU A 149 -7.26 -11.54 16.62
C LEU A 149 -6.92 -10.19 17.29
N LYS A 150 -5.74 -10.08 17.94
CA LYS A 150 -5.27 -8.80 18.49
C LYS A 150 -5.04 -7.73 17.41
N LEU A 151 -4.45 -8.14 16.27
CA LEU A 151 -4.21 -7.23 15.13
C LEU A 151 -5.52 -6.78 14.49
N MET A 152 -6.46 -7.71 14.29
CA MET A 152 -7.80 -7.40 13.77
C MET A 152 -8.53 -6.43 14.69
N ARG A 153 -8.49 -6.65 16.01
CA ARG A 153 -9.09 -5.74 16.98
C ARG A 153 -8.45 -4.36 16.93
N THR A 154 -7.12 -4.28 16.85
CA THR A 154 -6.43 -3.00 16.68
C THR A 154 -6.90 -2.26 15.43
N ALA A 155 -7.08 -2.97 14.31
CA ALA A 155 -7.55 -2.38 13.07
C ALA A 155 -9.00 -1.86 13.20
N THR A 156 -9.89 -2.63 13.83
CA THR A 156 -11.30 -2.22 14.04
C THR A 156 -11.43 -1.06 15.03
N ASP A 157 -10.57 -1.01 16.05
CA ASP A 157 -10.57 0.09 17.02
C ASP A 157 -10.03 1.40 16.41
N ASN A 158 -8.99 1.31 15.54
CA ASN A 158 -8.36 2.49 14.93
C ASN A 158 -9.11 3.00 13.69
N PHE A 159 -9.82 2.14 12.97
CA PHE A 159 -10.48 2.44 11.69
C PHE A 159 -11.93 1.95 11.64
N PRO A 160 -12.79 2.30 12.60
CA PRO A 160 -14.12 1.69 12.76
C PRO A 160 -15.03 1.86 11.55
N ASP A 161 -14.86 2.93 10.79
CA ASP A 161 -15.72 3.27 9.64
C ASP A 161 -15.21 2.68 8.31
N SER A 162 -14.11 1.90 8.32
CA SER A 162 -13.57 1.32 7.10
C SER A 162 -14.23 -0.01 6.75
N ASP A 163 -14.46 -0.26 5.45
CA ASP A 163 -14.97 -1.54 4.96
C ASP A 163 -14.08 -2.72 5.39
N GLU A 164 -12.77 -2.49 5.47
CA GLU A 164 -11.80 -3.51 5.90
C GLU A 164 -12.00 -3.88 7.38
N ALA A 165 -12.21 -2.89 8.25
CA ALA A 165 -12.51 -3.15 9.65
C ALA A 165 -13.83 -3.93 9.82
N HIS A 166 -14.86 -3.63 9.03
CA HIS A 166 -16.08 -4.41 9.01
C HIS A 166 -15.85 -5.87 8.59
N ARG A 167 -15.04 -6.11 7.55
CA ARG A 167 -14.62 -7.48 7.14
C ARG A 167 -13.86 -8.20 8.25
N MET A 168 -12.97 -7.50 8.95
CA MET A 168 -12.24 -8.07 10.09
C MET A 168 -13.15 -8.44 11.25
N ASN A 169 -14.17 -7.63 11.57
CA ASN A 169 -15.14 -7.95 12.60
C ASN A 169 -15.92 -9.25 12.25
N MET A 170 -16.37 -9.39 11.00
CA MET A 170 -17.01 -10.63 10.55
C MET A 170 -16.04 -11.82 10.69
N ARG A 171 -14.79 -11.65 10.23
CA ARG A 171 -13.78 -12.71 10.31
C ARG A 171 -13.47 -13.13 11.75
N MET A 172 -13.40 -12.18 12.69
CA MET A 172 -13.23 -12.50 14.12
C MET A 172 -14.41 -13.31 14.64
N SER A 173 -15.66 -12.96 14.26
CA SER A 173 -16.86 -13.71 14.65
C SER A 173 -16.82 -15.15 14.12
N ASP A 174 -16.41 -15.36 12.86
CA ASP A 174 -16.27 -16.70 12.29
C ASP A 174 -15.22 -17.53 13.06
N ILE A 175 -14.05 -16.92 13.36
CA ILE A 175 -13.01 -17.59 14.13
C ILE A 175 -13.52 -18.00 15.51
N PHE A 176 -14.26 -17.15 16.20
CA PHE A 176 -14.84 -17.50 17.50
C PHE A 176 -15.89 -18.62 17.40
N ALA A 177 -16.72 -18.62 16.37
CA ALA A 177 -17.71 -19.68 16.15
C ALA A 177 -17.08 -21.06 15.86
N ASP A 178 -15.90 -21.08 15.23
CA ASP A 178 -15.15 -22.31 14.95
C ASP A 178 -14.45 -22.89 16.19
N TYR A 179 -14.23 -22.08 17.23
CA TYR A 179 -13.50 -22.49 18.45
C TYR A 179 -14.42 -22.84 19.63
N PHE A 180 -15.72 -22.54 19.56
CA PHE A 180 -16.71 -22.74 20.62
C PHE A 180 -18.00 -23.42 20.12
#